data_bfc5704caeed86ce9ebd2b212fe30da9
#
_entry.id   bfc5704caeed86ce9ebd2b212fe30da9
#
_cell.length_a   1.000
_cell.length_b   1.000
_cell.length_c   1.000
_cell.angle_alpha   90.00
_cell.angle_beta   90.00
_cell.angle_gamma   90.00
#
_symmetry.space_group_name_H-M   'P 1'
#
loop_
_entity.id
_entity.type
_entity.pdbx_description
1 polymer ?
#
loop_
_entity_poly.entity_id
_entity_poly.type
_entity_poly.pdbx_seq_one_letter_code
_entity_poly.pdbx_strand_id
1 'polypeptide(L)'
;MSLLHQDGTEELDDAARGEELTKGTSHVLVASVIAVVVVTIIIAVYVIAGQKPPLATGEVVGVWAHLLHTETSGFDASGAPMRKESFDHVLVFAQVRLHNQSKQPLFLTNILANATFDDGVHSSYAAPAPNYEQVLLAYPDIPVPHGKPLPLEATLNPGQTVEGNFLCAFHMGKQEWDARKNLSFTFTFRYEPNLVLIPSATIIER
;
A
#
# COMPACT_ATOMS: atom_id res chain seq x y z
N MET A 1 21.42 6.34 -94.46
CA MET A 1 19.96 6.18 -94.42
C MET A 1 19.69 4.79 -93.87
N SER A 2 19.16 4.56 -92.76
CA SER A 2 17.96 4.92 -92.15
C SER A 2 18.06 4.67 -90.63
N LEU A 3 17.60 5.59 -89.86
CA LEU A 3 17.29 5.58 -88.46
C LEU A 3 16.03 4.77 -88.16
N LEU A 4 15.83 4.46 -86.87
CA LEU A 4 14.62 4.00 -86.18
C LEU A 4 14.55 2.51 -86.00
N HIS A 5 14.71 2.01 -84.81
CA HIS A 5 13.64 1.93 -83.82
C HIS A 5 14.24 1.34 -82.54
N GLN A 6 14.39 2.13 -81.54
CA GLN A 6 14.64 1.65 -80.20
C GLN A 6 13.90 2.53 -79.23
N ASP A 7 12.63 2.20 -79.07
CA ASP A 7 11.79 2.78 -78.00
C ASP A 7 10.61 1.84 -77.76
N GLY A 8 10.60 1.20 -76.66
CA GLY A 8 9.44 0.36 -76.22
C GLY A 8 9.68 -0.68 -75.18
N THR A 9 10.95 -0.96 -74.82
CA THR A 9 11.21 -2.03 -73.84
C THR A 9 11.60 -1.52 -72.44
N GLU A 10 11.91 -0.22 -72.28
CA GLU A 10 12.33 0.33 -70.98
C GLU A 10 11.11 0.64 -70.07
N GLU A 11 9.94 1.04 -70.65
CA GLU A 11 8.75 1.36 -69.80
C GLU A 11 8.07 0.13 -69.17
N LEU A 12 8.23 -1.05 -69.73
CA LEU A 12 7.69 -2.30 -69.16
C LEU A 12 8.51 -2.88 -68.06
N ASP A 13 9.83 -2.61 -68.06
CA ASP A 13 10.74 -3.11 -67.01
C ASP A 13 10.64 -2.26 -65.71
N ASP A 14 10.35 -0.97 -65.81
CA ASP A 14 10.15 -0.10 -64.65
C ASP A 14 8.84 -0.35 -63.90
N ALA A 15 7.77 -0.72 -64.63
CA ALA A 15 6.51 -1.10 -64.01
C ALA A 15 6.63 -2.41 -63.25
N ALA A 16 7.37 -3.38 -63.81
CA ALA A 16 7.61 -4.68 -63.12
C ALA A 16 8.50 -4.53 -61.87
N ARG A 17 9.49 -3.60 -61.93
CA ARG A 17 10.32 -3.29 -60.73
C ARG A 17 9.52 -2.60 -59.64
N GLY A 18 8.57 -1.73 -59.98
CA GLY A 18 7.68 -1.08 -59.02
C GLY A 18 6.77 -2.04 -58.28
N GLU A 19 6.26 -3.08 -58.95
CA GLU A 19 5.42 -4.10 -58.30
C GLU A 19 6.22 -5.03 -57.37
N GLU A 20 7.44 -5.38 -57.70
CA GLU A 20 8.30 -6.19 -56.80
C GLU A 20 8.70 -5.44 -55.52
N LEU A 21 8.94 -4.16 -55.59
CA LEU A 21 9.27 -3.33 -54.40
C LEU A 21 8.07 -3.18 -53.47
N THR A 22 6.84 -3.07 -54.02
CA THR A 22 5.61 -2.99 -53.17
C THR A 22 5.25 -4.32 -52.53
N LYS A 23 5.49 -5.45 -53.16
CA LYS A 23 5.26 -6.78 -52.59
C LYS A 23 6.26 -7.07 -51.43
N GLY A 24 7.51 -6.69 -51.56
CA GLY A 24 8.52 -6.85 -50.52
C GLY A 24 8.21 -6.04 -49.26
N THR A 25 7.71 -4.81 -49.41
CA THR A 25 7.43 -3.89 -48.29
C THR A 25 6.24 -4.38 -47.42
N SER A 26 5.23 -4.99 -48.02
CA SER A 26 4.08 -5.54 -47.28
C SER A 26 4.46 -6.71 -46.40
N HIS A 27 5.37 -7.59 -46.84
CA HIS A 27 5.85 -8.71 -46.04
C HIS A 27 6.72 -8.24 -44.89
N VAL A 28 7.55 -7.23 -45.06
CA VAL A 28 8.36 -6.63 -43.99
C VAL A 28 7.46 -5.96 -42.95
N LEU A 29 6.42 -5.24 -43.36
CA LEU A 29 5.44 -4.64 -42.45
C LEU A 29 4.71 -5.70 -41.63
N VAL A 30 4.21 -6.77 -42.25
CA VAL A 30 3.53 -7.86 -41.57
C VAL A 30 4.48 -8.57 -40.60
N ALA A 31 5.71 -8.85 -40.99
CA ALA A 31 6.72 -9.45 -40.14
C ALA A 31 7.05 -8.55 -38.92
N SER A 32 7.14 -7.24 -39.13
CA SER A 32 7.38 -6.27 -38.04
C SER A 32 6.23 -6.21 -37.06
N VAL A 33 5.00 -6.21 -37.51
CA VAL A 33 3.79 -6.24 -36.65
C VAL A 33 3.75 -7.54 -35.82
N ILE A 34 4.02 -8.68 -36.46
CA ILE A 34 4.08 -9.97 -35.74
C ILE A 34 5.16 -9.95 -34.69
N ALA A 35 6.36 -9.43 -35.01
CA ALA A 35 7.47 -9.34 -34.05
C ALA A 35 7.11 -8.47 -32.84
N VAL A 36 6.46 -7.32 -33.05
CA VAL A 36 6.01 -6.42 -31.97
C VAL A 36 4.98 -7.13 -31.08
N VAL A 37 4.01 -7.83 -31.68
CA VAL A 37 2.99 -8.56 -30.91
C VAL A 37 3.64 -9.67 -30.07
N VAL A 38 4.56 -10.44 -30.63
CA VAL A 38 5.27 -11.51 -29.91
C VAL A 38 6.07 -10.95 -28.75
N VAL A 39 6.84 -9.87 -28.98
CA VAL A 39 7.62 -9.22 -27.91
C VAL A 39 6.71 -8.68 -26.80
N THR A 40 5.58 -8.08 -27.17
CA THR A 40 4.60 -7.57 -26.19
C THR A 40 4.01 -8.71 -25.35
N ILE A 41 3.69 -9.83 -25.96
CA ILE A 41 3.20 -11.03 -25.25
C ILE A 41 4.27 -11.56 -24.29
N ILE A 42 5.53 -11.66 -24.73
CA ILE A 42 6.64 -12.12 -23.90
C ILE A 42 6.82 -11.20 -22.68
N ILE A 43 6.80 -9.88 -22.90
CA ILE A 43 6.91 -8.90 -21.81
C ILE A 43 5.72 -9.03 -20.85
N ALA A 44 4.50 -9.13 -21.35
CA ALA A 44 3.30 -9.30 -20.54
C ALA A 44 3.36 -10.59 -19.69
N VAL A 45 3.76 -11.71 -20.29
CA VAL A 45 3.94 -12.98 -19.57
C VAL A 45 5.05 -12.85 -18.52
N TYR A 46 6.18 -12.21 -18.85
CA TYR A 46 7.27 -12.00 -17.91
C TYR A 46 6.85 -11.15 -16.71
N VAL A 47 6.12 -10.07 -16.95
CA VAL A 47 5.60 -9.18 -15.89
C VAL A 47 4.59 -9.93 -15.00
N ILE A 48 3.64 -10.66 -15.59
CA ILE A 48 2.63 -11.42 -14.83
C ILE A 48 3.28 -12.57 -14.05
N ALA A 49 4.16 -13.34 -14.68
CA ALA A 49 4.86 -14.45 -14.04
C ALA A 49 5.88 -13.99 -12.97
N GLY A 50 6.40 -12.76 -13.10
CA GLY A 50 7.33 -12.16 -12.14
C GLY A 50 6.65 -11.59 -10.90
N GLN A 51 5.32 -11.45 -10.89
CA GLN A 51 4.58 -11.02 -9.70
C GLN A 51 4.56 -12.16 -8.68
N LYS A 52 5.47 -12.09 -7.71
CA LYS A 52 5.43 -13.02 -6.58
C LYS A 52 4.14 -12.79 -5.78
N PRO A 53 3.42 -13.85 -5.43
CA PRO A 53 2.28 -13.70 -4.53
C PRO A 53 2.73 -13.04 -3.22
N PRO A 54 1.89 -12.23 -2.58
CA PRO A 54 2.23 -11.61 -1.31
C PRO A 54 2.61 -12.68 -0.29
N LEU A 55 3.71 -12.45 0.42
CA LEU A 55 4.22 -13.41 1.41
C LEU A 55 3.34 -13.47 2.66
N ALA A 56 2.68 -12.35 2.97
CA ALA A 56 1.69 -12.26 4.03
C ALA A 56 0.38 -11.74 3.46
N THR A 57 -0.72 -12.22 4.02
CA THR A 57 -2.05 -11.65 3.83
C THR A 57 -2.64 -11.30 5.18
N GLY A 58 -3.67 -10.48 5.18
CA GLY A 58 -4.36 -10.12 6.41
C GLY A 58 -5.66 -9.38 6.14
N GLU A 59 -6.41 -9.23 7.21
CA GLU A 59 -7.63 -8.45 7.24
C GLU A 59 -7.70 -7.60 8.50
N VAL A 60 -8.34 -6.45 8.39
CA VAL A 60 -8.69 -5.62 9.54
C VAL A 60 -10.10 -6.03 9.97
N VAL A 61 -10.18 -6.68 11.14
CA VAL A 61 -11.44 -7.22 11.68
C VAL A 61 -12.33 -6.09 12.20
N GLY A 62 -11.73 -5.07 12.81
CA GLY A 62 -12.44 -3.90 13.30
C GLY A 62 -11.51 -2.75 13.64
N VAL A 63 -12.05 -1.54 13.61
CA VAL A 63 -11.34 -0.31 13.98
C VAL A 63 -12.24 0.53 14.85
N TRP A 64 -11.68 1.02 15.95
CA TRP A 64 -12.35 1.92 16.91
C TRP A 64 -11.50 3.18 17.08
N ALA A 65 -12.10 4.34 16.98
CA ALA A 65 -11.45 5.61 17.24
C ALA A 65 -12.08 6.26 18.48
N HIS A 66 -11.24 6.62 19.43
CA HIS A 66 -11.63 7.31 20.67
C HIS A 66 -10.88 8.63 20.79
N LEU A 67 -11.64 9.71 21.02
CA LEU A 67 -11.08 11.03 21.22
C LEU A 67 -10.71 11.22 22.68
N LEU A 68 -9.47 11.59 22.90
CA LEU A 68 -8.94 11.89 24.23
C LEU A 68 -8.51 13.34 24.29
N HIS A 69 -9.14 14.11 25.18
CA HIS A 69 -8.73 15.45 25.53
C HIS A 69 -7.93 15.41 26.81
N THR A 70 -6.67 15.85 26.77
CA THR A 70 -5.79 15.85 27.93
C THR A 70 -5.38 17.29 28.27
N GLU A 71 -5.58 17.70 29.52
CA GLU A 71 -5.06 18.97 30.03
C GLU A 71 -3.90 18.68 30.96
N THR A 72 -2.75 19.31 30.71
CA THR A 72 -1.63 19.31 31.65
C THR A 72 -1.73 20.53 32.54
N SER A 73 -1.70 20.30 33.85
CA SER A 73 -1.55 21.35 34.86
C SER A 73 -0.37 20.98 35.74
N GLY A 74 0.49 21.94 36.01
CA GLY A 74 1.66 21.72 36.87
C GLY A 74 2.10 23.00 37.56
N PHE A 75 3.11 22.87 38.41
CA PHE A 75 3.78 24.00 39.01
C PHE A 75 5.24 23.97 38.52
N ASP A 76 5.81 25.15 38.28
CA ASP A 76 7.24 25.27 37.96
C ASP A 76 8.12 25.03 39.19
N ALA A 77 9.42 25.05 39.00
CA ALA A 77 10.38 24.84 40.11
C ALA A 77 10.31 25.95 41.20
N SER A 78 9.65 27.06 40.91
CA SER A 78 9.40 28.16 41.87
C SER A 78 8.07 28.02 42.62
N GLY A 79 7.26 27.01 42.27
CA GLY A 79 5.94 26.81 42.83
C GLY A 79 4.85 27.65 42.16
N ALA A 80 5.14 28.36 41.07
CA ALA A 80 4.16 29.10 40.32
C ALA A 80 3.38 28.15 39.38
N PRO A 81 2.05 28.38 39.18
CA PRO A 81 1.29 27.53 38.28
C PRO A 81 1.77 27.68 36.84
N MET A 82 2.09 26.55 36.23
CA MET A 82 2.43 26.48 34.79
C MET A 82 1.19 26.79 33.95
N ARG A 83 1.43 27.30 32.75
CA ARG A 83 0.38 27.49 31.76
C ARG A 83 -0.28 26.14 31.46
N LYS A 84 -1.59 26.08 31.55
CA LYS A 84 -2.36 24.91 31.14
C LYS A 84 -2.14 24.70 29.64
N GLU A 85 -1.71 23.52 29.28
CA GLU A 85 -1.63 23.08 27.90
C GLU A 85 -2.69 21.99 27.69
N SER A 86 -3.49 22.13 26.64
CA SER A 86 -4.46 21.12 26.27
C SER A 86 -4.03 20.46 24.97
N PHE A 87 -4.12 19.14 24.94
CA PHE A 87 -3.77 18.33 23.80
C PHE A 87 -4.93 17.42 23.45
N ASP A 88 -5.30 17.45 22.18
CA ASP A 88 -6.27 16.52 21.61
C ASP A 88 -5.54 15.35 20.96
N HIS A 89 -5.99 14.16 21.26
CA HIS A 89 -5.48 12.93 20.69
C HIS A 89 -6.62 12.08 20.16
N VAL A 90 -6.39 11.40 19.05
CA VAL A 90 -7.28 10.34 18.57
C VAL A 90 -6.55 9.00 18.76
N LEU A 91 -7.08 8.19 19.65
CA LEU A 91 -6.63 6.83 19.90
C LEU A 91 -7.34 5.88 18.93
N VAL A 92 -6.58 5.27 18.03
CA VAL A 92 -7.09 4.31 17.04
C VAL A 92 -6.70 2.91 17.47
N PHE A 93 -7.70 2.14 17.88
CA PHE A 93 -7.57 0.72 18.18
C PHE A 93 -7.95 -0.08 16.94
N ALA A 94 -7.16 -1.07 16.60
CA ALA A 94 -7.49 -1.96 15.51
C ALA A 94 -7.24 -3.42 15.89
N GLN A 95 -8.16 -4.28 15.46
CA GLN A 95 -8.02 -5.72 15.53
C GLN A 95 -7.71 -6.25 14.15
N VAL A 96 -6.66 -7.05 14.04
CA VAL A 96 -6.20 -7.60 12.77
C VAL A 96 -5.94 -9.09 12.86
N ARG A 97 -6.08 -9.73 11.72
CA ARG A 97 -5.69 -11.11 11.50
C ARG A 97 -4.67 -11.15 10.38
N LEU A 98 -3.47 -11.67 10.65
CA LEU A 98 -2.36 -11.81 9.71
C LEU A 98 -2.08 -13.28 9.44
N HIS A 99 -1.85 -13.63 8.19
CA HIS A 99 -1.53 -14.98 7.76
C HIS A 99 -0.23 -15.01 6.94
N ASN A 100 0.71 -15.87 7.33
CA ASN A 100 1.94 -16.10 6.58
C ASN A 100 1.69 -17.16 5.50
N GLN A 101 1.67 -16.76 4.23
CA GLN A 101 1.51 -17.65 3.07
C GLN A 101 2.84 -18.17 2.54
N SER A 102 3.96 -17.66 3.06
CA SER A 102 5.28 -18.05 2.60
C SER A 102 5.72 -19.39 3.22
N LYS A 103 6.79 -19.94 2.65
CA LYS A 103 7.46 -21.14 3.18
C LYS A 103 8.51 -20.83 4.24
N GLN A 104 8.69 -19.54 4.56
CA GLN A 104 9.70 -19.07 5.52
C GLN A 104 9.01 -18.28 6.64
N PRO A 105 9.60 -18.22 7.84
CA PRO A 105 9.08 -17.38 8.90
C PRO A 105 9.18 -15.90 8.53
N LEU A 106 8.14 -15.13 8.81
CA LEU A 106 8.08 -13.67 8.65
C LEU A 106 8.27 -13.03 10.01
N PHE A 107 9.11 -12.00 10.06
CA PHE A 107 9.40 -11.26 11.29
C PHE A 107 8.75 -9.88 11.19
N LEU A 108 7.64 -9.69 11.89
CA LEU A 108 6.99 -8.39 12.02
C LEU A 108 7.90 -7.46 12.81
N THR A 109 8.23 -6.31 12.26
CA THR A 109 9.11 -5.33 12.92
C THR A 109 8.37 -4.08 13.34
N ASN A 110 7.31 -3.71 12.61
CA ASN A 110 6.58 -2.48 12.89
C ASN A 110 5.16 -2.50 12.33
N ILE A 111 4.29 -1.70 12.93
CA ILE A 111 2.95 -1.42 12.45
C ILE A 111 2.78 0.10 12.41
N LEU A 112 2.33 0.63 11.29
CA LEU A 112 2.13 2.06 11.06
C LEU A 112 0.70 2.29 10.61
N ALA A 113 -0.03 3.12 11.32
CA ALA A 113 -1.32 3.63 10.87
C ALA A 113 -1.10 4.89 10.03
N ASN A 114 -1.74 4.97 8.87
CA ASN A 114 -1.65 6.10 7.95
C ASN A 114 -3.05 6.66 7.72
N ALA A 115 -3.29 7.87 8.16
CA ALA A 115 -4.50 8.64 7.86
C ALA A 115 -4.20 9.64 6.75
N THR A 116 -4.98 9.60 5.67
CA THR A 116 -4.80 10.46 4.50
C THR A 116 -5.75 11.64 4.57
N PHE A 117 -5.21 12.84 4.44
CA PHE A 117 -5.93 14.11 4.43
C PHE A 117 -5.65 14.88 3.13
N ASP A 118 -6.20 16.09 3.00
CA ASP A 118 -5.96 16.96 1.84
C ASP A 118 -4.53 17.48 1.78
N ASP A 119 -3.91 17.71 2.93
CA ASP A 119 -2.55 18.20 3.09
C ASP A 119 -1.47 17.10 3.06
N GLY A 120 -1.89 15.82 3.10
CA GLY A 120 -0.95 14.70 3.04
C GLY A 120 -1.35 13.50 3.88
N VAL A 121 -0.35 12.68 4.20
CA VAL A 121 -0.51 11.48 5.02
C VAL A 121 0.08 11.73 6.40
N HIS A 122 -0.74 11.61 7.42
CA HIS A 122 -0.33 11.63 8.81
C HIS A 122 -0.18 10.18 9.29
N SER A 123 0.97 9.87 9.87
CA SER A 123 1.32 8.52 10.26
C SER A 123 1.59 8.41 11.75
N SER A 124 1.16 7.31 12.34
CA SER A 124 1.42 6.99 13.75
C SER A 124 1.84 5.54 13.90
N TYR A 125 2.90 5.31 14.66
CA TYR A 125 3.36 3.97 14.99
C TYR A 125 2.45 3.31 16.03
N ALA A 126 2.31 2.00 15.94
CA ALA A 126 1.62 1.24 16.95
C ALA A 126 2.37 1.27 18.28
N ALA A 127 1.64 1.44 19.35
CA ALA A 127 2.17 1.40 20.69
C ALA A 127 2.65 -0.03 21.06
N PRO A 128 3.78 -0.16 21.79
CA PRO A 128 4.19 -1.44 22.33
C PRO A 128 3.11 -2.08 23.23
N ALA A 129 3.10 -3.40 23.33
CA ALA A 129 2.09 -4.14 24.12
C ALA A 129 1.92 -3.61 25.55
N PRO A 130 2.98 -3.29 26.33
CA PRO A 130 2.80 -2.69 27.66
C PRO A 130 2.05 -1.36 27.64
N ASN A 131 2.31 -0.51 26.65
CA ASN A 131 1.62 0.79 26.54
C ASN A 131 0.15 0.61 26.16
N TYR A 132 -0.17 -0.35 25.27
CA TYR A 132 -1.54 -0.72 24.96
C TYR A 132 -2.31 -1.13 26.24
N GLU A 133 -1.74 -1.99 27.06
CA GLU A 133 -2.33 -2.43 28.32
C GLU A 133 -2.48 -1.28 29.32
N GLN A 134 -1.48 -0.39 29.45
CA GLN A 134 -1.54 0.79 30.31
C GLN A 134 -2.67 1.76 29.90
N VAL A 135 -2.89 1.97 28.60
CA VAL A 135 -3.99 2.80 28.13
C VAL A 135 -5.35 2.21 28.51
N LEU A 136 -5.54 0.88 28.36
CA LEU A 136 -6.78 0.23 28.79
C LEU A 136 -6.99 0.27 30.30
N LEU A 137 -5.92 0.21 31.09
CA LEU A 137 -6.00 0.37 32.54
C LEU A 137 -6.32 1.80 32.97
N ALA A 138 -5.75 2.81 32.28
CA ALA A 138 -5.99 4.21 32.56
C ALA A 138 -7.41 4.66 32.14
N TYR A 139 -7.94 4.05 31.10
CA TYR A 139 -9.25 4.38 30.52
C TYR A 139 -10.12 3.13 30.35
N PRO A 140 -10.59 2.51 31.45
CA PRO A 140 -11.32 1.24 31.39
C PRO A 140 -12.69 1.36 30.69
N ASP A 141 -13.22 2.57 30.62
CA ASP A 141 -14.52 2.86 30.02
C ASP A 141 -14.46 3.06 28.50
N ILE A 142 -13.27 3.01 27.89
CA ILE A 142 -13.17 3.07 26.43
C ILE A 142 -13.89 1.85 25.83
N PRO A 143 -14.90 2.08 24.97
CA PRO A 143 -15.72 1.00 24.43
C PRO A 143 -15.04 0.30 23.25
N VAL A 144 -13.88 -0.30 23.51
CA VAL A 144 -13.10 -1.08 22.52
C VAL A 144 -12.98 -2.53 22.99
N PRO A 145 -12.83 -3.50 22.10
CA PRO A 145 -12.56 -4.86 22.49
C PRO A 145 -11.24 -4.98 23.25
N HIS A 146 -11.30 -5.49 24.48
CA HIS A 146 -10.14 -5.79 25.30
C HIS A 146 -9.54 -7.12 24.84
N GLY A 147 -8.86 -7.09 23.68
CA GLY A 147 -8.21 -8.27 23.12
C GLY A 147 -6.72 -8.31 23.45
N LYS A 148 -6.09 -9.44 23.13
CA LYS A 148 -4.66 -9.62 23.31
C LYS A 148 -3.88 -8.68 22.41
N PRO A 149 -2.89 -7.93 22.91
CA PRO A 149 -2.08 -7.08 22.07
C PRO A 149 -1.25 -7.90 21.08
N LEU A 150 -1.15 -7.42 19.84
CA LEU A 150 -0.26 -7.98 18.83
C LEU A 150 1.18 -7.55 19.16
N PRO A 151 2.11 -8.48 19.42
CA PRO A 151 3.49 -8.10 19.68
C PRO A 151 4.13 -7.48 18.44
N LEU A 152 4.81 -6.34 18.59
CA LEU A 152 5.49 -5.66 17.47
C LEU A 152 6.65 -6.48 16.89
N GLU A 153 7.24 -7.39 17.65
CA GLU A 153 8.32 -8.26 17.19
C GLU A 153 7.86 -9.72 17.04
N ALA A 154 6.64 -9.91 16.53
CA ALA A 154 6.09 -11.25 16.36
C ALA A 154 6.76 -12.00 15.21
N THR A 155 7.02 -13.28 15.43
CA THR A 155 7.41 -14.22 14.37
C THR A 155 6.19 -14.99 13.91
N LEU A 156 5.87 -14.90 12.62
CA LEU A 156 4.83 -15.68 11.98
C LEU A 156 5.47 -16.88 11.26
N ASN A 157 5.30 -18.07 11.77
CA ASN A 157 5.79 -19.27 11.11
C ASN A 157 5.03 -19.55 9.79
N PRO A 158 5.60 -20.34 8.87
CA PRO A 158 4.92 -20.73 7.63
C PRO A 158 3.53 -21.28 7.88
N GLY A 159 2.52 -20.74 7.18
CA GLY A 159 1.12 -21.13 7.34
C GLY A 159 0.43 -20.67 8.63
N GLN A 160 1.14 -19.96 9.50
CA GLN A 160 0.57 -19.48 10.76
C GLN A 160 -0.34 -18.29 10.54
N THR A 161 -1.47 -18.28 11.26
CA THR A 161 -2.33 -17.12 11.41
C THR A 161 -2.19 -16.57 12.83
N VAL A 162 -1.99 -15.26 12.94
CA VAL A 162 -1.91 -14.53 14.21
C VAL A 162 -3.01 -13.48 14.22
N GLU A 163 -3.73 -13.39 15.32
CA GLU A 163 -4.74 -12.35 15.56
C GLU A 163 -4.37 -11.56 16.80
N GLY A 164 -4.58 -10.26 16.76
CA GLY A 164 -4.30 -9.39 17.89
C GLY A 164 -4.73 -7.95 17.66
N ASN A 165 -4.67 -7.19 18.74
CA ASN A 165 -5.03 -5.78 18.75
C ASN A 165 -3.78 -4.91 18.81
N PHE A 166 -3.88 -3.70 18.27
CA PHE A 166 -2.87 -2.67 18.45
C PHE A 166 -3.53 -1.30 18.56
N LEU A 167 -2.77 -0.35 19.05
CA LEU A 167 -3.17 1.04 19.29
C LEU A 167 -2.20 1.98 18.59
N CYS A 168 -2.73 2.95 17.87
CA CYS A 168 -1.99 4.09 17.35
C CYS A 168 -2.60 5.39 17.90
N ALA A 169 -1.78 6.42 18.13
CA ALA A 169 -2.23 7.71 18.64
C ALA A 169 -1.90 8.80 17.63
N PHE A 170 -2.90 9.57 17.22
CA PHE A 170 -2.74 10.74 16.37
C PHE A 170 -2.90 12.00 17.21
N HIS A 171 -1.98 12.96 17.07
CA HIS A 171 -2.02 14.26 17.73
C HIS A 171 -2.86 15.22 16.89
N MET A 172 -4.17 15.12 16.99
CA MET A 172 -5.13 15.96 16.25
C MET A 172 -6.48 16.00 16.95
N GLY A 173 -7.24 17.04 16.67
CA GLY A 173 -8.61 17.18 17.17
C GLY A 173 -9.64 16.40 16.34
N LYS A 174 -10.87 16.34 16.87
CA LYS A 174 -11.97 15.65 16.21
C LYS A 174 -12.24 16.17 14.79
N GLN A 175 -12.27 17.48 14.62
CA GLN A 175 -12.59 18.11 13.34
C GLN A 175 -11.56 17.72 12.25
N GLU A 176 -10.30 17.67 12.62
CA GLU A 176 -9.22 17.25 11.73
C GLU A 176 -9.34 15.75 11.41
N TRP A 177 -9.58 14.93 12.43
CA TRP A 177 -9.78 13.50 12.27
C TRP A 177 -10.96 13.17 11.35
N ASP A 178 -12.07 13.88 11.47
CA ASP A 178 -13.28 13.69 10.65
C ASP A 178 -13.04 14.06 9.17
N ALA A 179 -12.07 14.94 8.90
CA ALA A 179 -11.71 15.34 7.53
C ALA A 179 -10.82 14.30 6.81
N ARG A 180 -10.43 13.18 7.45
CA ARG A 180 -9.63 12.13 6.81
C ARG A 180 -10.38 11.50 5.63
N LYS A 181 -9.66 11.26 4.56
CA LYS A 181 -10.17 10.59 3.35
C LYS A 181 -10.06 9.07 3.44
N ASN A 182 -9.00 8.60 4.08
CA ASN A 182 -8.69 7.17 4.17
C ASN A 182 -7.89 6.87 5.44
N LEU A 183 -7.99 5.61 5.88
CA LEU A 183 -7.15 5.03 6.92
C LEU A 183 -6.60 3.71 6.41
N SER A 184 -5.30 3.50 6.55
CA SER A 184 -4.64 2.24 6.20
C SER A 184 -3.61 1.86 7.24
N PHE A 185 -3.29 0.58 7.30
CA PHE A 185 -2.30 0.05 8.22
C PHE A 185 -1.20 -0.66 7.43
N THR A 186 0.04 -0.24 7.67
CA THR A 186 1.22 -0.83 7.04
C THR A 186 1.94 -1.72 8.04
N PHE A 187 2.07 -2.98 7.70
CA PHE A 187 2.80 -3.98 8.47
C PHE A 187 4.16 -4.17 7.81
N THR A 188 5.23 -3.87 8.53
CA THR A 188 6.60 -3.99 8.04
C THR A 188 7.22 -5.29 8.52
N PHE A 189 7.67 -6.10 7.58
CA PHE A 189 8.39 -7.34 7.84
C PHE A 189 9.87 -7.16 7.54
N ARG A 190 10.73 -7.82 8.32
CA ARG A 190 12.17 -7.77 8.11
C ARG A 190 12.56 -8.41 6.79
N TYR A 191 13.23 -7.64 5.90
CA TYR A 191 13.71 -8.06 4.58
C TYR A 191 12.64 -8.44 3.57
N GLU A 192 11.37 -8.19 3.86
CA GLU A 192 10.25 -8.54 3.00
C GLU A 192 9.40 -7.31 2.65
N PRO A 193 8.63 -7.35 1.57
CA PRO A 193 7.72 -6.26 1.22
C PRO A 193 6.68 -5.99 2.32
N ASN A 194 6.34 -4.73 2.49
CA ASN A 194 5.31 -4.31 3.43
C ASN A 194 3.93 -4.82 2.98
N LEU A 195 3.11 -5.21 3.96
CA LEU A 195 1.70 -5.50 3.77
C LEU A 195 0.89 -4.25 4.16
N VAL A 196 0.08 -3.76 3.23
CA VAL A 196 -0.84 -2.64 3.49
C VAL A 196 -2.26 -3.16 3.54
N LEU A 197 -2.95 -2.91 4.65
CA LEU A 197 -4.35 -3.27 4.86
C LEU A 197 -5.20 -2.00 4.97
N ILE A 198 -6.30 -2.00 4.24
CA ILE A 198 -7.32 -0.95 4.32
C ILE A 198 -8.52 -1.55 5.02
N PRO A 199 -9.05 -0.93 6.09
CA PRO A 199 -10.25 -1.40 6.74
C PRO A 199 -11.43 -1.46 5.76
N SER A 200 -12.08 -2.60 5.68
CA SER A 200 -13.34 -2.74 4.93
C SER A 200 -14.56 -2.42 5.80
N ALA A 201 -14.39 -2.50 7.12
CA ALA A 201 -15.43 -2.17 8.08
C ALA A 201 -15.47 -0.68 8.39
N THR A 202 -16.66 -0.17 8.71
CA THR A 202 -16.85 1.20 9.19
C THR A 202 -16.08 1.39 10.51
N ILE A 203 -15.36 2.51 10.62
CA ILE A 203 -14.67 2.87 11.86
C ILE A 203 -15.73 3.25 12.89
N ILE A 204 -15.68 2.60 14.04
CA ILE A 204 -16.60 2.89 15.17
C ILE A 204 -15.99 4.04 15.97
N GLU A 205 -16.62 5.20 15.89
CA GLU A 205 -16.23 6.42 16.61
C GLU A 205 -17.07 6.57 17.87
N ARG A 206 -16.43 6.77 19.02
CA ARG A 206 -17.12 6.97 20.31
C ARG A 206 -16.33 7.88 21.24
#